data_da0b1aa3d9b18a35cb0ab6ad28124810
#
_entry.id   da0b1aa3d9b18a35cb0ab6ad28124810
#
_cell.length_a   1.000
_cell.length_b   1.000
_cell.length_c   1.000
_cell.angle_alpha   90.00
_cell.angle_beta   90.00
_cell.angle_gamma   90.00
#
_symmetry.space_group_name_H-M   'P 1'
#
loop_
_entity.id
_entity.type
_entity.pdbx_description
1 polymer ?
#
loop_
_entity_poly.entity_id
_entity_poly.type
_entity_poly.pdbx_seq_one_letter_code
_entity_poly.pdbx_strand_id
1 'polypeptide(L)'
;DDLPVETPIYQDYKVLFDKPENRTRAYATFRKNSSLGVRLQLTGGSSITFNGNNYTTYTELDNYFYRWAADGMVDVAFRYTKEGVGQFVNTIARTDTNDIDVPNGVVISRTNGGQVYWWGIGLEPGETVSAKLKQGSTTTSSVTVTTSGAESIQLPPSLMTNLAAGTAELYLTRTRTLGLQQANGGAGGRRIVEVEARGTVTLE
;
A
#
# COMPACT_ATOMS: atom_id res chain seq x y z
N ASP A 1 -10.83 17.58 21.14
CA ASP A 1 -12.27 17.90 21.25
C ASP A 1 -13.05 16.74 20.64
N ASP A 2 -14.02 16.23 21.38
CA ASP A 2 -14.87 15.16 20.88
C ASP A 2 -15.72 15.70 19.72
N LEU A 3 -15.67 15.01 18.59
CA LEU A 3 -16.47 15.41 17.43
C LEU A 3 -17.93 15.03 17.67
N PRO A 4 -18.89 15.85 17.17
CA PRO A 4 -20.29 15.45 17.15
C PRO A 4 -20.48 14.06 16.54
N VAL A 5 -21.42 13.29 17.12
CA VAL A 5 -21.68 11.89 16.69
C VAL A 5 -22.05 11.80 15.21
N GLU A 6 -22.74 12.81 14.68
CA GLU A 6 -23.15 12.92 13.27
C GLU A 6 -22.01 13.27 12.32
N THR A 7 -20.82 13.69 12.80
CA THR A 7 -19.70 14.05 11.94
C THR A 7 -19.28 12.88 11.06
N PRO A 8 -19.37 12.97 9.72
CA PRO A 8 -18.94 11.89 8.85
C PRO A 8 -17.42 11.68 8.92
N ILE A 9 -16.98 10.42 8.95
CA ILE A 9 -15.57 10.05 9.06
C ILE A 9 -15.12 9.35 7.78
N TYR A 10 -14.15 9.94 7.09
CA TYR A 10 -13.46 9.31 5.98
C TYR A 10 -12.54 8.20 6.51
N GLN A 11 -12.69 7.00 5.96
CA GLN A 11 -11.97 5.80 6.37
C GLN A 11 -10.95 5.41 5.29
N ASP A 12 -9.67 5.32 5.64
CA ASP A 12 -8.59 4.94 4.73
C ASP A 12 -7.91 3.67 5.28
N TYR A 13 -8.07 2.56 4.59
CA TYR A 13 -7.52 1.26 4.95
C TYR A 13 -6.51 0.82 3.91
N LYS A 14 -5.37 0.30 4.36
CA LYS A 14 -4.32 -0.22 3.50
C LYS A 14 -3.78 -1.53 4.05
N VAL A 15 -3.57 -2.49 3.16
CA VAL A 15 -2.83 -3.72 3.44
C VAL A 15 -1.69 -3.85 2.45
N LEU A 16 -0.49 -4.09 2.97
CA LEU A 16 0.69 -4.48 2.21
C LEU A 16 0.99 -5.95 2.48
N PHE A 17 0.93 -6.76 1.44
CA PHE A 17 1.41 -8.12 1.40
C PHE A 17 2.87 -8.13 0.93
N ASP A 18 3.78 -8.22 1.88
CA ASP A 18 5.23 -8.20 1.65
C ASP A 18 5.71 -9.64 1.41
N LYS A 19 5.79 -10.05 0.14
CA LYS A 19 6.19 -11.41 -0.25
C LYS A 19 7.61 -11.76 0.21
N PRO A 20 8.61 -10.87 0.03
CA PRO A 20 9.98 -11.14 0.47
C PRO A 20 10.11 -11.45 1.96
N GLU A 21 9.31 -10.77 2.79
CA GLU A 21 9.34 -11.00 4.24
C GLU A 21 8.30 -12.00 4.72
N ASN A 22 7.45 -12.50 3.81
CA ASN A 22 6.29 -13.34 4.13
C ASN A 22 5.46 -12.72 5.26
N ARG A 23 5.07 -11.45 5.08
CA ARG A 23 4.44 -10.66 6.15
C ARG A 23 3.32 -9.79 5.62
N THR A 24 2.24 -9.70 6.38
CA THR A 24 1.15 -8.76 6.14
C THR A 24 1.29 -7.56 7.06
N ARG A 25 1.20 -6.34 6.51
CA ARG A 25 1.14 -5.09 7.25
C ARG A 25 -0.15 -4.36 6.92
N ALA A 26 -0.89 -3.98 7.95
CA ALA A 26 -2.17 -3.29 7.80
C ALA A 26 -2.14 -1.93 8.51
N TYR A 27 -2.80 -0.95 7.88
CA TYR A 27 -2.85 0.43 8.34
C TYR A 27 -4.27 0.96 8.23
N ALA A 28 -4.67 1.79 9.20
CA ALA A 28 -5.92 2.54 9.15
C ALA A 28 -5.66 4.01 9.50
N THR A 29 -6.34 4.91 8.81
CA THR A 29 -6.32 6.34 9.07
C THR A 29 -7.74 6.88 8.94
N PHE A 30 -8.10 7.78 9.83
CA PHE A 30 -9.42 8.42 9.86
C PHE A 30 -9.28 9.92 9.66
N ARG A 31 -10.21 10.52 8.90
CA ARG A 31 -10.23 11.95 8.64
C ARG A 31 -11.63 12.52 8.77
N LYS A 32 -11.71 13.78 9.18
CA LYS A 32 -12.98 14.51 9.30
C LYS A 32 -13.54 14.81 7.91
N ASN A 33 -14.76 14.39 7.64
CA ASN A 33 -15.61 14.73 6.49
C ASN A 33 -15.12 14.27 5.10
N SER A 34 -13.82 14.19 4.84
CA SER A 34 -13.31 13.89 3.49
C SER A 34 -11.86 13.39 3.52
N SER A 35 -11.36 12.96 2.35
CA SER A 35 -9.94 12.57 2.16
C SER A 35 -8.93 13.68 2.45
N LEU A 36 -9.35 14.94 2.37
CA LEU A 36 -8.53 16.12 2.65
C LEU A 36 -8.74 16.67 4.08
N GLY A 37 -9.65 16.05 4.83
CA GLY A 37 -9.96 16.47 6.19
C GLY A 37 -8.80 16.25 7.16
N VAL A 38 -8.89 16.91 8.31
CA VAL A 38 -7.92 16.73 9.40
C VAL A 38 -7.91 15.27 9.83
N ARG A 39 -6.73 14.71 10.06
CA ARG A 39 -6.58 13.36 10.62
C ARG A 39 -7.09 13.33 12.04
N LEU A 40 -7.72 12.22 12.40
CA LEU A 40 -8.37 12.03 13.66
C LEU A 40 -7.72 10.92 14.47
N GLN A 41 -7.57 11.16 15.75
CA GLN A 41 -7.33 10.11 16.74
C GLN A 41 -8.67 9.59 17.22
N LEU A 42 -8.80 8.26 17.31
CA LEU A 42 -9.97 7.62 17.92
C LEU A 42 -9.86 7.72 19.44
N THR A 43 -10.88 8.26 20.08
CA THR A 43 -10.97 8.47 21.53
C THR A 43 -12.36 8.05 22.05
N GLY A 44 -12.53 8.05 23.37
CA GLY A 44 -13.79 7.63 23.99
C GLY A 44 -14.10 6.17 23.69
N GLY A 45 -15.30 5.88 23.24
CA GLY A 45 -15.76 4.56 22.82
C GLY A 45 -15.43 4.20 21.37
N SER A 46 -14.77 5.11 20.60
CA SER A 46 -14.37 4.85 19.22
C SER A 46 -13.07 4.05 19.16
N SER A 47 -13.02 3.01 18.31
CA SER A 47 -11.87 2.10 18.23
C SER A 47 -11.72 1.46 16.86
N ILE A 48 -10.56 0.86 16.60
CA ILE A 48 -10.28 0.03 15.45
C ILE A 48 -9.63 -1.27 15.91
N THR A 49 -10.03 -2.40 15.31
CA THR A 49 -9.31 -3.68 15.44
C THR A 49 -9.00 -4.26 14.08
N PHE A 50 -7.94 -5.07 14.04
CA PHE A 50 -7.46 -5.78 12.85
C PHE A 50 -7.58 -7.29 13.13
N ASN A 51 -8.46 -8.00 12.43
CA ASN A 51 -8.78 -9.41 12.72
C ASN A 51 -9.10 -9.67 14.21
N GLY A 52 -9.77 -8.70 14.87
CA GLY A 52 -10.07 -8.75 16.30
C GLY A 52 -8.89 -8.41 17.23
N ASN A 53 -7.71 -8.14 16.69
CA ASN A 53 -6.52 -7.78 17.47
C ASN A 53 -6.40 -6.26 17.66
N ASN A 54 -5.75 -5.87 18.75
CA ASN A 54 -5.40 -4.49 18.99
C ASN A 54 -4.32 -4.00 18.03
N TYR A 55 -4.24 -2.70 17.87
CA TYR A 55 -3.28 -2.01 17.04
C TYR A 55 -2.10 -1.47 17.85
N THR A 56 -1.03 -1.13 17.14
CA THR A 56 0.02 -0.22 17.62
C THR A 56 -0.23 1.15 17.00
N THR A 57 -0.24 2.19 17.82
CA THR A 57 -0.30 3.57 17.29
C THR A 57 1.06 3.93 16.69
N TYR A 58 1.02 4.64 15.57
CA TYR A 58 2.18 5.21 14.93
C TYR A 58 1.90 6.68 14.62
N THR A 59 2.68 7.55 15.22
CA THR A 59 2.63 8.98 14.96
C THR A 59 3.87 9.36 14.15
N GLU A 60 3.66 9.80 12.94
CA GLU A 60 4.71 10.39 12.11
C GLU A 60 4.27 11.82 11.79
N LEU A 61 5.04 12.81 12.24
CA LEU A 61 4.76 14.23 12.01
C LEU A 61 3.31 14.63 12.39
N ASP A 62 2.88 14.30 13.61
CA ASP A 62 1.54 14.55 14.13
C ASP A 62 0.39 13.86 13.36
N ASN A 63 0.71 12.87 12.57
CA ASN A 63 -0.28 12.07 11.85
C ASN A 63 -0.56 10.78 12.60
N TYR A 64 -1.80 10.58 13.03
CA TYR A 64 -2.21 9.36 13.70
C TYR A 64 -2.45 8.25 12.68
N PHE A 65 -1.72 7.14 12.84
CA PHE A 65 -1.95 5.89 12.14
C PHE A 65 -2.23 4.78 13.14
N TYR A 66 -3.09 3.87 12.74
CA TYR A 66 -3.28 2.61 13.42
C TYR A 66 -2.63 1.54 12.55
N ARG A 67 -1.76 0.73 13.11
CA ARG A 67 -1.05 -0.32 12.38
C ARG A 67 -1.16 -1.65 13.08
N TRP A 68 -1.10 -2.70 12.29
CA TRP A 68 -1.01 -4.08 12.74
C TRP A 68 -0.15 -4.86 11.74
N ALA A 69 0.48 -5.94 12.19
CA ALA A 69 1.23 -6.82 11.32
C ALA A 69 1.11 -8.26 11.80
N ALA A 70 1.17 -9.20 10.84
CA ALA A 70 1.20 -10.63 11.08
C ALA A 70 2.17 -11.30 10.11
N ASP A 71 2.68 -12.45 10.50
CA ASP A 71 3.44 -13.32 9.61
C ASP A 71 2.48 -14.02 8.62
N GLY A 72 2.97 -14.28 7.42
CA GLY A 72 2.19 -14.83 6.32
C GLY A 72 1.37 -13.78 5.54
N MET A 73 0.75 -14.26 4.45
CA MET A 73 -0.16 -13.46 3.59
C MET A 73 -1.59 -13.61 4.11
N VAL A 74 -1.94 -12.84 5.12
CA VAL A 74 -3.20 -12.97 5.88
C VAL A 74 -4.19 -11.91 5.45
N ASP A 75 -5.42 -12.29 5.10
CA ASP A 75 -6.53 -11.38 4.86
C ASP A 75 -6.83 -10.55 6.12
N VAL A 76 -7.18 -9.28 5.93
CA VAL A 76 -7.38 -8.36 7.06
C VAL A 76 -8.81 -7.84 7.10
N ALA A 77 -9.47 -8.06 8.22
CA ALA A 77 -10.76 -7.46 8.56
C ALA A 77 -10.54 -6.26 9.50
N PHE A 78 -10.85 -5.06 9.01
CA PHE A 78 -10.86 -3.83 9.78
C PHE A 78 -12.25 -3.66 10.41
N ARG A 79 -12.29 -3.57 11.73
CA ARG A 79 -13.53 -3.29 12.48
C ARG A 79 -13.41 -1.95 13.16
N TYR A 80 -13.97 -0.93 12.53
CA TYR A 80 -14.04 0.40 13.09
C TYR A 80 -15.34 0.55 13.87
N THR A 81 -15.25 0.85 15.15
CA THR A 81 -16.38 1.22 16.00
C THR A 81 -16.36 2.73 16.18
N LYS A 82 -17.47 3.38 15.87
CA LYS A 82 -17.70 4.79 16.18
C LYS A 82 -18.70 4.88 17.32
N GLU A 83 -18.28 5.55 18.40
CA GLU A 83 -19.12 5.74 19.58
C GLU A 83 -20.46 6.41 19.20
N GLY A 84 -21.55 5.92 19.75
CA GLY A 84 -22.91 6.43 19.51
C GLY A 84 -23.49 6.13 18.12
N VAL A 85 -22.73 5.50 17.20
CA VAL A 85 -23.18 5.20 15.82
C VAL A 85 -23.23 3.71 15.55
N GLY A 86 -22.14 2.98 15.83
CA GLY A 86 -22.05 1.55 15.56
C GLY A 86 -20.71 1.12 14.96
N GLN A 87 -20.72 -0.07 14.35
CA GLN A 87 -19.52 -0.70 13.80
C GLN A 87 -19.56 -0.75 12.29
N PHE A 88 -18.41 -0.49 11.66
CA PHE A 88 -18.19 -0.57 10.23
C PHE A 88 -17.09 -1.62 9.95
N VAL A 89 -17.40 -2.61 9.13
CA VAL A 89 -16.47 -3.68 8.79
C VAL A 89 -16.05 -3.54 7.34
N ASN A 90 -14.73 -3.53 7.11
CA ASN A 90 -14.13 -3.52 5.79
C ASN A 90 -13.03 -4.58 5.73
N THR A 91 -12.99 -5.38 4.69
CA THR A 91 -12.00 -6.44 4.52
C THR A 91 -11.12 -6.17 3.30
N ILE A 92 -9.85 -6.53 3.42
CA ILE A 92 -8.91 -6.59 2.30
C ILE A 92 -8.34 -8.01 2.26
N ALA A 93 -8.62 -8.73 1.18
CA ALA A 93 -8.11 -10.06 0.94
C ALA A 93 -6.85 -10.01 0.06
N ARG A 94 -5.99 -11.02 0.18
CA ARG A 94 -4.81 -11.17 -0.69
C ARG A 94 -5.24 -11.28 -2.17
N THR A 95 -6.42 -11.79 -2.44
CA THR A 95 -7.01 -11.96 -3.78
C THR A 95 -7.69 -10.69 -4.33
N ASP A 96 -7.73 -9.59 -3.56
CA ASP A 96 -8.30 -8.33 -4.02
C ASP A 96 -7.42 -7.62 -5.07
N THR A 97 -6.16 -8.06 -5.25
CA THR A 97 -5.29 -7.68 -6.37
C THR A 97 -4.53 -8.89 -6.89
N ASN A 98 -4.05 -8.80 -8.12
CA ASN A 98 -3.28 -9.86 -8.75
C ASN A 98 -1.86 -9.94 -8.18
N ASP A 99 -1.22 -11.08 -8.39
CA ASP A 99 0.16 -11.30 -7.99
C ASP A 99 1.17 -10.59 -8.90
N ILE A 100 2.38 -10.40 -8.40
CA ILE A 100 3.50 -9.83 -9.12
C ILE A 100 4.80 -10.46 -8.61
N ASP A 101 5.75 -10.71 -9.52
CA ASP A 101 7.11 -11.11 -9.18
C ASP A 101 8.14 -10.44 -10.09
N VAL A 102 9.37 -10.31 -9.57
CA VAL A 102 10.52 -9.83 -10.32
C VAL A 102 11.14 -11.02 -11.05
N PRO A 103 11.30 -10.95 -12.38
CA PRO A 103 12.00 -12.01 -13.14
C PRO A 103 13.46 -12.14 -12.73
N ASN A 104 14.01 -13.35 -12.86
CA ASN A 104 15.42 -13.58 -12.66
C ASN A 104 16.23 -13.06 -13.85
N GLY A 105 17.48 -12.65 -13.60
CA GLY A 105 18.43 -12.28 -14.65
C GLY A 105 18.14 -10.95 -15.35
N VAL A 106 17.37 -10.06 -14.73
CA VAL A 106 17.11 -8.73 -15.28
C VAL A 106 18.39 -7.91 -15.29
N VAL A 107 18.74 -7.38 -16.47
CA VAL A 107 19.87 -6.46 -16.69
C VAL A 107 19.30 -5.11 -17.11
N ILE A 108 19.78 -4.02 -16.51
CA ILE A 108 19.29 -2.67 -16.76
C ILE A 108 20.48 -1.76 -17.05
N SER A 109 20.45 -1.10 -18.19
CA SER A 109 21.47 -0.11 -18.55
C SER A 109 21.27 1.17 -17.74
N ARG A 110 22.28 1.61 -17.01
CA ARG A 110 22.26 2.87 -16.25
C ARG A 110 22.20 4.09 -17.18
N THR A 111 22.76 3.97 -18.39
CA THR A 111 22.83 5.06 -19.36
C THR A 111 21.60 5.14 -20.27
N ASN A 112 20.99 4.02 -20.59
CA ASN A 112 19.86 3.94 -21.52
C ASN A 112 18.52 3.66 -20.82
N GLY A 113 18.56 3.26 -19.55
CA GLY A 113 17.39 2.72 -18.86
C GLY A 113 17.11 1.28 -19.27
N GLY A 114 15.93 0.79 -18.92
CA GLY A 114 15.50 -0.55 -19.28
C GLY A 114 14.03 -0.78 -19.02
N GLN A 115 13.45 -1.69 -19.82
CA GLN A 115 12.09 -2.14 -19.62
C GLN A 115 12.11 -3.44 -18.80
N VAL A 116 11.34 -3.48 -17.73
CA VAL A 116 11.21 -4.66 -16.87
C VAL A 116 9.81 -5.23 -17.05
N TYR A 117 9.74 -6.46 -17.54
CA TYR A 117 8.51 -7.25 -17.59
C TYR A 117 8.40 -7.98 -16.25
N TRP A 118 7.26 -7.90 -15.58
CA TRP A 118 7.03 -8.68 -14.37
C TRP A 118 6.43 -10.06 -14.66
N TRP A 119 6.57 -10.98 -13.74
CA TRP A 119 5.79 -12.20 -13.76
C TRP A 119 4.43 -11.95 -13.11
N GLY A 120 3.38 -12.33 -13.82
CA GLY A 120 1.99 -12.10 -13.48
C GLY A 120 1.21 -11.60 -14.69
N ILE A 121 -0.08 -11.43 -14.53
CA ILE A 121 -0.94 -10.91 -15.61
C ILE A 121 -0.73 -9.39 -15.78
N GLY A 122 -1.11 -8.86 -16.93
CA GLY A 122 -1.16 -7.43 -17.20
C GLY A 122 -2.03 -6.68 -16.19
N LEU A 123 -1.86 -5.36 -16.13
CA LEU A 123 -2.64 -4.51 -15.22
C LEU A 123 -4.12 -4.57 -15.57
N GLU A 124 -4.96 -4.84 -14.58
CA GLU A 124 -6.41 -4.64 -14.69
C GLU A 124 -6.80 -3.17 -14.46
N PRO A 125 -8.01 -2.76 -14.86
CA PRO A 125 -8.51 -1.43 -14.53
C PRO A 125 -8.47 -1.14 -13.04
N GLY A 126 -7.91 0.01 -12.65
CA GLY A 126 -7.75 0.41 -11.25
C GLY A 126 -6.53 -0.17 -10.54
N GLU A 127 -5.69 -0.92 -11.24
CA GLU A 127 -4.39 -1.37 -10.76
C GLU A 127 -3.25 -0.47 -11.24
N THR A 128 -2.18 -0.45 -10.48
CA THR A 128 -0.92 0.21 -10.82
C THR A 128 0.26 -0.67 -10.42
N VAL A 129 1.39 -0.52 -11.11
CA VAL A 129 2.68 -1.08 -10.65
C VAL A 129 3.67 0.04 -10.49
N SER A 130 4.31 0.10 -9.34
CA SER A 130 5.44 0.97 -9.07
C SER A 130 6.72 0.17 -8.93
N ALA A 131 7.83 0.77 -9.36
CA ALA A 131 9.16 0.20 -9.27
C ALA A 131 10.14 1.17 -8.61
N LYS A 132 11.00 0.66 -7.74
CA LYS A 132 12.14 1.37 -7.16
C LYS A 132 13.35 0.44 -7.09
N LEU A 133 14.54 1.03 -7.12
CA LEU A 133 15.80 0.30 -6.97
C LEU A 133 16.45 0.64 -5.63
N LYS A 134 17.12 -0.35 -5.05
CA LYS A 134 17.94 -0.18 -3.85
C LYS A 134 19.30 -0.82 -4.05
N GLN A 135 20.36 -0.08 -3.74
CA GLN A 135 21.74 -0.57 -3.77
C GLN A 135 22.47 -0.09 -2.51
N GLY A 136 22.81 -1.00 -1.63
CA GLY A 136 23.32 -0.65 -0.30
C GLY A 136 22.30 0.17 0.49
N SER A 137 22.71 1.35 0.94
CA SER A 137 21.84 2.31 1.65
C SER A 137 21.06 3.24 0.73
N THR A 138 21.38 3.29 -0.57
CA THR A 138 20.73 4.17 -1.55
C THR A 138 19.44 3.54 -2.05
N THR A 139 18.32 4.26 -1.93
CA THR A 139 17.03 3.88 -2.52
C THR A 139 16.59 5.00 -3.46
N THR A 140 16.16 4.63 -4.67
CA THR A 140 15.69 5.58 -5.68
C THR A 140 14.27 6.08 -5.34
N SER A 141 13.85 7.14 -6.02
CA SER A 141 12.42 7.43 -6.17
C SER A 141 11.70 6.27 -6.88
N SER A 142 10.37 6.29 -6.86
CA SER A 142 9.59 5.29 -7.59
C SER A 142 9.14 5.83 -8.94
N VAL A 143 9.08 4.95 -9.93
CA VAL A 143 8.34 5.14 -11.19
C VAL A 143 7.08 4.31 -11.14
N THR A 144 6.02 4.73 -11.85
CA THR A 144 4.72 4.03 -11.79
C THR A 144 4.11 3.94 -13.17
N VAL A 145 3.54 2.78 -13.48
CA VAL A 145 2.71 2.52 -14.66
C VAL A 145 1.26 2.31 -14.22
N THR A 146 0.31 2.90 -14.96
CA THR A 146 -1.13 2.88 -14.67
C THR A 146 -1.98 2.43 -15.84
N THR A 147 -1.34 2.15 -17.00
CA THR A 147 -2.04 1.77 -18.22
C THR A 147 -2.59 0.35 -18.10
N SER A 148 -3.90 0.20 -18.21
CA SER A 148 -4.54 -1.12 -18.22
C SER A 148 -3.96 -1.99 -19.35
N GLY A 149 -3.71 -3.26 -19.07
CA GLY A 149 -3.07 -4.21 -19.97
C GLY A 149 -1.54 -4.13 -19.99
N ALA A 150 -0.91 -3.16 -19.31
CA ALA A 150 0.55 -3.11 -19.22
C ALA A 150 1.10 -4.36 -18.51
N GLU A 151 2.18 -4.91 -19.05
CA GLU A 151 2.90 -6.08 -18.51
C GLU A 151 4.36 -5.74 -18.15
N SER A 152 4.73 -4.47 -18.28
CA SER A 152 6.11 -4.00 -18.05
C SER A 152 6.13 -2.56 -17.56
N ILE A 153 7.25 -2.18 -16.94
CA ILE A 153 7.53 -0.84 -16.49
C ILE A 153 8.86 -0.36 -17.05
N GLN A 154 8.91 0.89 -17.53
CA GLN A 154 10.13 1.52 -18.01
C GLN A 154 10.86 2.18 -16.85
N LEU A 155 12.13 1.80 -16.64
CA LEU A 155 13.03 2.44 -15.69
C LEU A 155 13.91 3.43 -16.45
N PRO A 156 13.72 4.74 -16.28
CA PRO A 156 14.50 5.74 -17.00
C PRO A 156 15.93 5.84 -16.44
N PRO A 157 16.93 6.28 -17.25
CA PRO A 157 18.29 6.47 -16.77
C PRO A 157 18.40 7.38 -15.56
N SER A 158 17.56 8.41 -15.49
CA SER A 158 17.51 9.37 -14.38
C SER A 158 17.25 8.72 -13.01
N LEU A 159 16.59 7.55 -13.00
CA LEU A 159 16.36 6.81 -11.77
C LEU A 159 17.65 6.25 -11.17
N MET A 160 18.65 5.98 -12.02
CA MET A 160 19.88 5.28 -11.66
C MET A 160 21.10 6.19 -11.52
N THR A 161 20.91 7.51 -11.56
CA THR A 161 22.01 8.50 -11.52
C THR A 161 22.96 8.32 -10.33
N ASN A 162 22.41 7.93 -9.16
CA ASN A 162 23.15 7.77 -7.92
C ASN A 162 23.46 6.30 -7.58
N LEU A 163 23.27 5.38 -8.54
CA LEU A 163 23.59 3.97 -8.37
C LEU A 163 24.87 3.62 -9.14
N ALA A 164 25.66 2.70 -8.61
CA ALA A 164 26.83 2.15 -9.28
C ALA A 164 26.47 0.97 -10.21
N ALA A 165 27.36 0.62 -11.14
CA ALA A 165 27.25 -0.65 -11.85
C ALA A 165 27.36 -1.82 -10.86
N GLY A 166 26.70 -2.94 -11.15
CA GLY A 166 26.68 -4.13 -10.32
C GLY A 166 25.29 -4.49 -9.82
N THR A 167 25.24 -5.24 -8.73
CA THR A 167 24.01 -5.80 -8.18
C THR A 167 23.17 -4.74 -7.45
N ALA A 168 21.88 -4.73 -7.71
CA ALA A 168 20.87 -3.95 -7.00
C ALA A 168 19.63 -4.80 -6.71
N GLU A 169 18.79 -4.36 -5.78
CA GLU A 169 17.47 -4.92 -5.55
C GLU A 169 16.42 -4.09 -6.30
N LEU A 170 15.56 -4.75 -7.05
CA LEU A 170 14.37 -4.15 -7.65
C LEU A 170 13.15 -4.53 -6.81
N TYR A 171 12.40 -3.52 -6.40
CA TYR A 171 11.10 -3.66 -5.74
C TYR A 171 10.02 -3.35 -6.75
N LEU A 172 9.06 -4.26 -6.90
CA LEU A 172 7.83 -4.05 -7.65
C LEU A 172 6.66 -4.10 -6.69
N THR A 173 5.83 -3.07 -6.69
CA THR A 173 4.62 -3.02 -5.86
C THR A 173 3.41 -2.87 -6.76
N ARG A 174 2.55 -3.89 -6.78
CA ARG A 174 1.25 -3.85 -7.44
C ARG A 174 0.21 -3.36 -6.46
N THR A 175 -0.54 -2.35 -6.85
CA THR A 175 -1.52 -1.67 -5.99
C THR A 175 -2.88 -1.65 -6.67
N ARG A 176 -3.94 -1.95 -5.92
CA ARG A 176 -5.34 -1.73 -6.31
C ARG A 176 -6.07 -0.92 -5.27
N THR A 177 -6.85 0.06 -5.72
CA THR A 177 -7.71 0.86 -4.85
C THR A 177 -9.17 0.45 -5.04
N LEU A 178 -9.83 0.15 -3.93
CA LEU A 178 -11.22 -0.33 -3.88
C LEU A 178 -12.06 0.63 -3.04
N GLY A 179 -13.35 0.70 -3.32
CA GLY A 179 -14.32 1.39 -2.46
C GLY A 179 -14.52 0.68 -1.12
N LEU A 180 -15.06 1.38 -0.14
CA LEU A 180 -15.46 0.76 1.13
C LEU A 180 -16.63 -0.21 0.93
N GLN A 181 -16.68 -1.27 1.74
CA GLN A 181 -17.83 -2.15 1.88
C GLN A 181 -18.86 -1.52 2.83
N GLN A 182 -18.38 -0.86 3.89
CA GLN A 182 -19.19 -0.12 4.86
C GLN A 182 -18.53 1.23 5.16
N ALA A 183 -19.26 2.31 4.94
CA ALA A 183 -18.81 3.69 5.14
C ALA A 183 -19.59 4.38 6.28
N ASN A 184 -18.92 5.28 7.01
CA ASN A 184 -19.57 6.16 7.97
C ASN A 184 -20.12 7.41 7.27
N GLY A 185 -21.36 7.34 6.84
CA GLY A 185 -22.04 8.46 6.17
C GLY A 185 -21.40 8.85 4.84
N GLY A 186 -21.59 10.11 4.43
CA GLY A 186 -21.19 10.62 3.12
C GLY A 186 -19.70 10.95 2.98
N ALA A 187 -18.88 10.80 4.02
CA ALA A 187 -17.44 11.10 3.93
C ALA A 187 -16.68 10.14 2.99
N GLY A 188 -17.21 8.92 2.83
CA GLY A 188 -16.59 7.90 2.00
C GLY A 188 -15.33 7.31 2.61
N GLY A 189 -14.45 6.83 1.72
CA GLY A 189 -13.19 6.20 2.08
C GLY A 189 -12.72 5.27 0.99
N ARG A 190 -11.64 4.53 1.29
CA ARG A 190 -11.05 3.57 0.36
C ARG A 190 -10.37 2.42 1.08
N ARG A 191 -10.19 1.34 0.35
CA ARG A 191 -9.35 0.20 0.69
C ARG A 191 -8.24 0.12 -0.34
N ILE A 192 -6.99 0.07 0.11
CA ILE A 192 -5.80 -0.06 -0.73
C ILE A 192 -5.17 -1.40 -0.44
N VAL A 193 -5.04 -2.23 -1.46
CA VAL A 193 -4.31 -3.48 -1.38
C VAL A 193 -3.01 -3.36 -2.19
N GLU A 194 -1.89 -3.74 -1.57
CA GLU A 194 -0.57 -3.74 -2.19
C GLU A 194 0.05 -5.13 -2.06
N VAL A 195 0.69 -5.58 -3.14
CA VAL A 195 1.55 -6.76 -3.15
C VAL A 195 2.94 -6.31 -3.58
N GLU A 196 3.92 -6.52 -2.71
CA GLU A 196 5.32 -6.20 -3.00
C GLU A 196 6.12 -7.46 -3.27
N ALA A 197 6.85 -7.45 -4.38
CA ALA A 197 7.86 -8.43 -4.72
C ALA A 197 9.24 -7.75 -4.79
N ARG A 198 10.29 -8.52 -4.55
CA ARG A 198 11.68 -8.07 -4.61
C ARG A 198 12.53 -9.11 -5.34
N GLY A 199 13.41 -8.64 -6.19
CA GLY A 199 14.36 -9.48 -6.91
C GLY A 199 15.67 -8.78 -7.13
N THR A 200 16.71 -9.57 -7.40
CA THR A 200 18.05 -9.08 -7.73
C THR A 200 18.14 -8.74 -9.21
N VAL A 201 18.71 -7.58 -9.52
CA VAL A 201 18.98 -7.12 -10.91
C VAL A 201 20.44 -6.70 -11.04
N THR A 202 20.94 -6.68 -12.27
CA THR A 202 22.29 -6.18 -12.61
C THR A 202 22.17 -4.83 -13.29
N LEU A 203 22.89 -3.83 -12.78
CA LEU A 203 23.04 -2.50 -13.39
C LEU A 203 24.34 -2.45 -14.20
N GLU A 204 24.28 -2.03 -15.47
CA GLU A 204 25.42 -1.89 -16.38
C GLU A 204 25.63 -0.44 -16.84
#